data_a82406d497a305c53ce9d4cddcf34025
#
_entry.id   a82406d497a305c53ce9d4cddcf34025
#
_cell.length_a   1.000
_cell.length_b   1.000
_cell.length_c   1.000
_cell.angle_alpha   90.00
_cell.angle_beta   90.00
_cell.angle_gamma   90.00
#
_symmetry.space_group_name_H-M   'P 1'
#
loop_
_entity.id
_entity.type
_entity.pdbx_description
1 polymer ?
#
loop_
_entity_poly.entity_id
_entity_poly.type
_entity_poly.pdbx_seq_one_letter_code
_entity_poly.pdbx_strand_id
1 'polypeptide(L)'
;MSKPRDPSFDPLRRQFLVAGVGAAAIVGVSFAGWRRFGMRPALAADLAPKGHFEVTHTDAEWRALLTPEQYAVLRQQATERAFTSPLDHEKRAGTFACAGCGNALFSSKTKFDSGTGWPSFWKPLPNAVGQEDDATLGMERTEIHCARCGGHLGHVFDDGPPPTGLRYCMNGVAMKFTADA
;
A
#
# COMPACT_ATOMS: atom_id res chain seq x y z
N MET A 1 -41.70 28.58 -36.85
CA MET A 1 -41.55 27.38 -37.71
C MET A 1 -41.20 26.23 -36.78
N SER A 2 -42.19 25.45 -36.44
CA SER A 2 -42.10 24.34 -35.49
C SER A 2 -41.90 23.04 -36.22
N LYS A 3 -40.93 22.23 -35.80
CA LYS A 3 -40.64 20.92 -36.37
C LYS A 3 -41.45 19.86 -35.63
N PRO A 4 -42.08 18.89 -36.28
CA PRO A 4 -42.98 17.94 -35.68
C PRO A 4 -42.24 16.80 -34.97
N ARG A 5 -42.84 16.24 -33.90
CA ARG A 5 -42.43 15.08 -33.12
C ARG A 5 -42.88 13.80 -33.84
N ASP A 6 -41.98 12.81 -33.91
CA ASP A 6 -42.25 11.49 -34.41
C ASP A 6 -42.86 10.61 -33.26
N PRO A 7 -43.99 9.94 -33.45
CA PRO A 7 -44.64 9.10 -32.47
C PRO A 7 -44.47 7.61 -32.83
N SER A 8 -43.38 6.98 -32.40
CA SER A 8 -43.29 5.50 -32.45
C SER A 8 -42.29 4.93 -31.42
N PHE A 9 -42.70 4.90 -30.16
CA PHE A 9 -42.16 3.95 -29.21
C PHE A 9 -43.25 3.54 -28.24
N ASP A 10 -43.88 2.42 -28.55
CA ASP A 10 -44.86 1.74 -27.69
C ASP A 10 -44.16 0.54 -27.02
N PRO A 11 -43.98 0.49 -25.68
CA PRO A 11 -43.42 -0.66 -24.99
C PRO A 11 -44.53 -1.49 -24.31
N LEU A 12 -45.27 -2.28 -25.08
CA LEU A 12 -46.16 -3.28 -24.46
C LEU A 12 -46.30 -4.51 -25.33
N ARG A 13 -46.13 -5.65 -24.66
CA ARG A 13 -46.51 -7.04 -25.02
C ARG A 13 -45.45 -7.91 -25.70
N ARG A 14 -44.91 -8.83 -24.86
CA ARG A 14 -45.15 -10.27 -25.12
C ARG A 14 -44.79 -11.11 -23.90
N GLN A 15 -45.84 -11.54 -23.20
CA GLN A 15 -45.80 -12.73 -22.37
C GLN A 15 -45.81 -13.95 -23.30
N PHE A 16 -44.86 -14.86 -23.10
CA PHE A 16 -45.02 -16.26 -23.50
C PHE A 16 -44.63 -17.18 -22.35
N LEU A 17 -45.66 -17.80 -21.77
CA LEU A 17 -45.56 -19.00 -20.96
C LEU A 17 -45.19 -20.17 -21.88
N VAL A 18 -44.11 -20.88 -21.55
CA VAL A 18 -43.93 -22.27 -21.96
C VAL A 18 -43.41 -23.04 -20.76
N ALA A 19 -44.25 -23.91 -20.24
CA ALA A 19 -43.87 -24.96 -19.30
C ALA A 19 -43.18 -26.09 -20.09
N GLY A 20 -42.00 -26.51 -19.64
CA GLY A 20 -41.28 -27.66 -20.18
C GLY A 20 -40.45 -28.32 -19.09
N VAL A 21 -40.95 -29.46 -18.62
CA VAL A 21 -40.25 -30.40 -17.72
C VAL A 21 -39.11 -31.05 -18.48
N GLY A 22 -37.90 -31.06 -17.95
CA GLY A 22 -36.76 -31.75 -18.57
C GLY A 22 -35.53 -31.83 -17.67
N ALA A 23 -35.37 -32.99 -17.03
CA ALA A 23 -34.14 -33.69 -16.59
C ALA A 23 -32.92 -32.90 -16.11
N ALA A 24 -32.59 -33.11 -14.84
CA ALA A 24 -31.35 -32.79 -14.21
C ALA A 24 -30.14 -33.44 -14.89
N ALA A 25 -29.20 -32.62 -15.38
CA ALA A 25 -27.83 -33.04 -15.59
C ALA A 25 -26.97 -32.15 -14.67
N ILE A 26 -26.48 -32.74 -13.58
CA ILE A 26 -25.51 -32.13 -12.69
C ILE A 26 -24.18 -32.13 -13.44
N VAL A 27 -23.85 -31.03 -14.10
CA VAL A 27 -22.50 -30.78 -14.56
C VAL A 27 -21.76 -30.16 -13.39
N GLY A 28 -20.91 -30.96 -12.74
CA GLY A 28 -19.98 -30.50 -11.74
C GLY A 28 -19.00 -29.53 -12.36
N VAL A 29 -19.22 -28.24 -12.18
CA VAL A 29 -18.21 -27.20 -12.45
C VAL A 29 -17.23 -27.22 -11.27
N SER A 30 -16.14 -27.93 -11.47
CA SER A 30 -14.97 -27.85 -10.58
C SER A 30 -14.47 -26.40 -10.56
N PHE A 31 -14.80 -25.67 -9.50
CA PHE A 31 -14.16 -24.41 -9.16
C PHE A 31 -12.73 -24.69 -8.67
N ALA A 32 -11.85 -25.11 -9.58
CA ALA A 32 -10.42 -25.14 -9.33
C ALA A 32 -9.81 -23.88 -9.91
N GLY A 33 -9.40 -22.96 -9.06
CA GLY A 33 -8.49 -21.91 -9.51
C GLY A 33 -8.71 -20.49 -9.04
N TRP A 34 -9.27 -20.26 -7.87
CA TRP A 34 -8.94 -19.00 -7.18
C TRP A 34 -7.55 -19.16 -6.58
N ARG A 35 -6.54 -18.81 -7.35
CA ARG A 35 -5.22 -18.53 -6.80
C ARG A 35 -5.41 -17.37 -5.84
N ARG A 36 -5.53 -17.70 -4.55
CA ARG A 36 -5.26 -16.75 -3.48
C ARG A 36 -3.84 -16.27 -3.75
N PHE A 37 -3.70 -15.01 -4.10
CA PHE A 37 -2.43 -14.30 -4.01
C PHE A 37 -2.08 -14.23 -2.52
N GLY A 38 -1.71 -15.38 -1.96
CA GLY A 38 -1.19 -15.46 -0.62
C GLY A 38 0.19 -14.85 -0.61
N MET A 39 0.37 -13.83 0.20
CA MET A 39 1.68 -13.31 0.56
C MET A 39 2.65 -14.48 0.80
N ARG A 40 3.81 -14.48 0.14
CA ARG A 40 4.79 -15.57 0.26
C ARG A 40 5.17 -15.73 1.73
N PRO A 41 5.10 -16.95 2.33
CA PRO A 41 5.32 -17.15 3.76
C PRO A 41 6.68 -16.67 4.30
N ALA A 42 7.70 -16.53 3.43
CA ALA A 42 9.00 -15.99 3.79
C ALA A 42 8.99 -14.48 4.12
N LEU A 43 7.99 -13.72 3.68
CA LEU A 43 7.90 -12.28 3.94
C LEU A 43 7.10 -11.96 5.21
N ALA A 44 6.14 -12.82 5.58
CA ALA A 44 5.39 -12.65 6.83
C ALA A 44 6.28 -12.79 8.08
N ALA A 45 7.38 -13.54 7.99
CA ALA A 45 8.33 -13.73 9.10
C ALA A 45 9.21 -12.48 9.37
N ASP A 46 9.30 -11.57 8.40
CA ASP A 46 10.13 -10.35 8.51
C ASP A 46 9.32 -9.11 8.98
N LEU A 47 8.01 -9.26 9.23
CA LEU A 47 7.14 -8.18 9.69
C LEU A 47 6.94 -8.23 11.20
N ALA A 48 6.88 -7.06 11.85
CA ALA A 48 6.55 -6.99 13.27
C ALA A 48 5.09 -7.45 13.51
N PRO A 49 4.81 -8.16 14.63
CA PRO A 49 3.44 -8.52 14.98
C PRO A 49 2.57 -7.28 15.20
N LYS A 50 1.30 -7.35 14.80
CA LYS A 50 0.30 -6.30 15.09
C LYS A 50 0.14 -6.17 16.60
N GLY A 51 0.25 -4.94 17.13
CA GLY A 51 0.00 -4.74 18.56
C GLY A 51 0.56 -3.42 19.08
N HIS A 52 0.79 -3.37 20.38
CA HIS A 52 1.22 -2.20 21.11
C HIS A 52 2.59 -1.69 20.65
N PHE A 53 2.66 -0.40 20.25
CA PHE A 53 3.92 0.23 19.83
C PHE A 53 4.78 0.56 21.07
N GLU A 54 6.09 0.30 20.97
CA GLU A 54 7.08 0.59 22.02
C GLU A 54 7.21 2.10 22.29
N VAL A 55 7.17 2.90 21.22
CA VAL A 55 7.29 4.36 21.31
C VAL A 55 5.93 5.00 21.06
N THR A 56 5.39 5.61 22.12
CA THR A 56 4.12 6.31 22.10
C THR A 56 4.29 7.73 22.66
N HIS A 57 3.66 8.69 22.05
CA HIS A 57 3.60 10.08 22.49
C HIS A 57 2.18 10.60 22.30
N THR A 58 1.84 11.63 23.06
CA THR A 58 0.61 12.42 22.82
C THR A 58 0.69 13.16 21.50
N ASP A 59 -0.44 13.58 20.98
CA ASP A 59 -0.49 14.38 19.74
C ASP A 59 0.36 15.66 19.86
N ALA A 60 0.30 16.34 20.99
CA ALA A 60 1.07 17.55 21.26
C ALA A 60 2.59 17.29 21.26
N GLU A 61 3.03 16.16 21.84
CA GLU A 61 4.44 15.78 21.84
C GLU A 61 4.92 15.43 20.44
N TRP A 62 4.12 14.67 19.65
CA TRP A 62 4.48 14.40 18.25
C TRP A 62 4.63 15.68 17.43
N ARG A 63 3.75 16.66 17.62
CA ARG A 63 3.85 17.98 16.94
C ARG A 63 5.09 18.77 17.38
N ALA A 64 5.54 18.59 18.59
CA ALA A 64 6.78 19.24 19.09
C ALA A 64 8.05 18.55 18.58
N LEU A 65 8.01 17.23 18.32
CA LEU A 65 9.15 16.43 17.90
C LEU A 65 9.35 16.42 16.37
N LEU A 66 8.29 16.60 15.59
CA LEU A 66 8.27 16.45 14.14
C LEU A 66 8.09 17.79 13.45
N THR A 67 8.64 17.91 12.23
CA THR A 67 8.23 19.02 11.36
C THR A 67 6.77 18.87 10.97
N PRO A 68 6.08 19.94 10.52
CA PRO A 68 4.69 19.83 10.07
C PRO A 68 4.49 18.76 8.98
N GLU A 69 5.42 18.63 8.04
CA GLU A 69 5.38 17.66 6.96
C GLU A 69 5.59 16.22 7.48
N GLN A 70 6.56 16.04 8.38
CA GLN A 70 6.78 14.74 9.04
C GLN A 70 5.57 14.32 9.86
N TYR A 71 4.97 15.25 10.60
CA TYR A 71 3.75 14.98 11.37
C TYR A 71 2.59 14.58 10.45
N ALA A 72 2.37 15.32 9.37
CA ALA A 72 1.30 15.03 8.42
C ALA A 72 1.44 13.61 7.83
N VAL A 73 2.65 13.21 7.46
CA VAL A 73 2.89 11.87 6.91
C VAL A 73 2.84 10.80 8.01
N LEU A 74 3.67 10.92 9.06
CA LEU A 74 3.82 9.86 10.06
C LEU A 74 2.58 9.66 10.94
N ARG A 75 1.77 10.71 11.18
CA ARG A 75 0.66 10.67 12.14
C ARG A 75 -0.73 10.89 11.52
N GLN A 76 -0.80 11.45 10.30
CA GLN A 76 -2.07 11.71 9.61
C GLN A 76 -2.17 10.96 8.27
N GLN A 77 -1.23 10.04 7.97
CA GLN A 77 -1.21 9.22 6.76
C GLN A 77 -1.23 10.04 5.45
N ALA A 78 -0.66 11.25 5.48
CA ALA A 78 -0.48 12.04 4.28
C ALA A 78 0.59 11.42 3.37
N THR A 79 0.59 11.82 2.12
CA THR A 79 1.63 11.45 1.14
C THR A 79 2.39 12.70 0.70
N GLU A 80 3.72 12.65 0.74
CA GLU A 80 4.54 13.72 0.18
C GLU A 80 4.38 13.79 -1.35
N ARG A 81 4.66 14.96 -1.92
CA ARG A 81 4.62 15.11 -3.38
C ARG A 81 5.74 14.30 -4.03
N ALA A 82 5.42 13.58 -5.11
CA ALA A 82 6.40 12.82 -5.89
C ALA A 82 7.55 13.72 -6.37
N PHE A 83 8.76 13.16 -6.42
CA PHE A 83 10.00 13.83 -6.87
C PHE A 83 10.47 15.01 -6.02
N THR A 84 9.99 15.13 -4.77
CA THR A 84 10.41 16.24 -3.88
C THR A 84 11.39 15.78 -2.80
N SER A 85 11.44 14.50 -2.48
CA SER A 85 12.34 13.99 -1.46
C SER A 85 13.78 13.87 -1.97
N PRO A 86 14.77 14.46 -1.26
CA PRO A 86 16.18 14.24 -1.58
C PRO A 86 16.59 12.78 -1.39
N LEU A 87 15.87 12.00 -0.57
CA LEU A 87 16.15 10.59 -0.35
C LEU A 87 15.78 9.69 -1.55
N ASP A 88 14.99 10.19 -2.50
CA ASP A 88 14.72 9.47 -3.74
C ASP A 88 16.03 9.24 -4.51
N HIS A 89 16.89 10.22 -4.55
CA HIS A 89 18.19 10.18 -5.24
C HIS A 89 19.39 9.78 -4.36
N GLU A 90 19.17 9.43 -3.08
CA GLU A 90 20.24 8.99 -2.19
C GLU A 90 20.80 7.63 -2.63
N LYS A 91 22.12 7.58 -2.92
CA LYS A 91 22.81 6.37 -3.44
C LYS A 91 23.97 5.90 -2.56
N ARG A 92 24.33 6.66 -1.52
CA ARG A 92 25.40 6.28 -0.60
C ARG A 92 25.02 5.02 0.18
N ALA A 93 26.03 4.26 0.60
CA ALA A 93 25.83 3.16 1.55
C ALA A 93 25.36 3.74 2.89
N GLY A 94 24.36 3.09 3.51
CA GLY A 94 23.81 3.57 4.77
C GLY A 94 22.46 2.99 5.11
N THR A 95 21.87 3.57 6.15
CA THR A 95 20.60 3.13 6.74
C THR A 95 19.57 4.23 6.70
N PHE A 96 18.35 3.89 6.32
CA PHE A 96 17.16 4.73 6.39
C PHE A 96 16.40 4.40 7.67
N ALA A 97 16.24 5.40 8.56
CA ALA A 97 15.59 5.25 9.86
C ALA A 97 14.30 6.08 9.92
N CYS A 98 13.35 5.68 10.76
CA CYS A 98 12.12 6.41 11.01
C CYS A 98 12.42 7.82 11.53
N ALA A 99 11.87 8.85 10.91
CA ALA A 99 12.06 10.23 11.35
C ALA A 99 11.45 10.51 12.74
N GLY A 100 10.42 9.72 13.13
CA GLY A 100 9.75 9.88 14.41
C GLY A 100 10.49 9.27 15.59
N CYS A 101 10.98 8.02 15.44
CA CYS A 101 11.53 7.28 16.59
C CYS A 101 12.96 6.76 16.38
N GLY A 102 13.58 7.01 15.23
CA GLY A 102 14.93 6.56 14.92
C GLY A 102 15.07 5.04 14.65
N ASN A 103 13.97 4.29 14.58
CA ASN A 103 14.02 2.86 14.23
C ASN A 103 14.64 2.67 12.85
N ALA A 104 15.66 1.81 12.71
CA ALA A 104 16.24 1.45 11.43
C ALA A 104 15.22 0.67 10.59
N LEU A 105 14.89 1.17 9.39
CA LEU A 105 13.81 0.65 8.54
C LEU A 105 14.33 -0.12 7.33
N PHE A 106 15.25 0.50 6.57
CA PHE A 106 15.75 -0.03 5.32
C PHE A 106 17.26 0.18 5.21
N SER A 107 17.91 -0.74 4.50
CA SER A 107 19.31 -0.59 4.09
C SER A 107 19.38 -0.04 2.66
N SER A 108 20.36 0.80 2.38
CA SER A 108 20.69 1.23 1.01
C SER A 108 20.91 0.09 0.04
N LYS A 109 21.32 -1.10 0.53
CA LYS A 109 21.50 -2.32 -0.26
C LYS A 109 20.21 -2.83 -0.90
N THR A 110 19.05 -2.47 -0.35
CA THR A 110 17.75 -2.87 -0.88
C THR A 110 17.06 -1.75 -1.65
N LYS A 111 17.67 -0.54 -1.70
CA LYS A 111 17.12 0.61 -2.42
C LYS A 111 17.30 0.45 -3.92
N PHE A 112 16.28 0.87 -4.69
CA PHE A 112 16.34 0.93 -6.15
C PHE A 112 15.56 2.15 -6.66
N ASP A 113 15.83 2.56 -7.88
CA ASP A 113 15.08 3.60 -8.58
C ASP A 113 13.85 2.97 -9.24
N SER A 114 12.67 3.31 -8.73
CA SER A 114 11.40 2.83 -9.28
C SER A 114 10.81 3.74 -10.34
N GLY A 115 11.37 4.95 -10.52
CA GLY A 115 10.82 5.98 -11.41
C GLY A 115 9.50 6.61 -10.92
N THR A 116 9.02 6.24 -9.72
CA THR A 116 7.73 6.75 -9.19
C THR A 116 7.86 8.10 -8.47
N GLY A 117 9.09 8.52 -8.14
CA GLY A 117 9.37 9.78 -7.45
C GLY A 117 9.34 9.69 -5.93
N TRP A 118 9.38 8.47 -5.39
CA TRP A 118 9.53 8.19 -3.97
C TRP A 118 10.63 7.17 -3.73
N PRO A 119 11.38 7.26 -2.60
CA PRO A 119 12.35 6.26 -2.19
C PRO A 119 11.74 4.86 -2.18
N SER A 120 12.33 3.93 -2.93
CA SER A 120 11.78 2.58 -3.12
C SER A 120 12.79 1.52 -2.71
N PHE A 121 12.30 0.47 -2.04
CA PHE A 121 13.11 -0.64 -1.52
C PHE A 121 12.43 -1.98 -1.85
N TRP A 122 13.22 -3.02 -2.11
CA TRP A 122 12.65 -4.34 -2.36
C TRP A 122 12.49 -5.18 -1.09
N LYS A 123 13.09 -4.77 0.06
CA LYS A 123 12.96 -5.43 1.36
C LYS A 123 13.28 -4.48 2.51
N PRO A 124 12.51 -4.49 3.63
CA PRO A 124 12.89 -3.81 4.87
C PRO A 124 13.92 -4.61 5.67
N LEU A 125 14.47 -4.00 6.72
CA LEU A 125 15.22 -4.69 7.76
C LEU A 125 14.28 -5.62 8.56
N PRO A 126 14.78 -6.71 9.17
CA PRO A 126 13.96 -7.63 9.95
C PRO A 126 13.19 -6.91 11.07
N ASN A 127 11.90 -7.19 11.21
CA ASN A 127 11.00 -6.63 12.24
C ASN A 127 10.96 -5.08 12.28
N ALA A 128 11.42 -4.39 11.24
CA ALA A 128 11.51 -2.93 11.20
C ALA A 128 10.17 -2.25 10.89
N VAL A 129 9.31 -2.93 10.14
CA VAL A 129 8.02 -2.39 9.69
C VAL A 129 6.89 -3.35 10.01
N GLY A 130 5.70 -2.82 10.21
CA GLY A 130 4.43 -3.54 10.20
C GLY A 130 3.64 -3.18 8.95
N GLN A 131 2.56 -3.94 8.70
CA GLN A 131 1.65 -3.69 7.58
C GLN A 131 0.20 -3.77 8.02
N GLU A 132 -0.66 -3.04 7.32
CA GLU A 132 -2.11 -3.03 7.52
C GLU A 132 -2.82 -2.86 6.18
N ASP A 133 -4.03 -3.43 6.07
CA ASP A 133 -4.85 -3.26 4.87
C ASP A 133 -5.41 -1.82 4.85
N ASP A 134 -5.19 -1.11 3.75
CA ASP A 134 -5.67 0.23 3.52
C ASP A 134 -6.71 0.21 2.38
N ALA A 135 -7.98 0.36 2.75
CA ALA A 135 -9.10 0.44 1.82
C ALA A 135 -9.54 1.89 1.53
N THR A 136 -8.74 2.90 1.90
CA THR A 136 -9.05 4.29 1.62
C THR A 136 -8.98 4.59 0.11
N LEU A 137 -9.67 5.62 -0.35
CA LEU A 137 -9.74 6.04 -1.76
C LEU A 137 -10.32 5.01 -2.73
N GLY A 138 -11.05 3.98 -2.23
CA GLY A 138 -11.67 2.96 -3.07
C GLY A 138 -10.70 1.98 -3.75
N MET A 139 -9.46 1.89 -3.27
CA MET A 139 -8.44 0.93 -3.70
C MET A 139 -7.96 0.11 -2.51
N GLU A 140 -7.81 -1.19 -2.71
CA GLU A 140 -7.15 -2.05 -1.72
C GLU A 140 -5.63 -1.90 -1.88
N ARG A 141 -4.98 -1.41 -0.83
CA ARG A 141 -3.52 -1.25 -0.74
C ARG A 141 -3.04 -1.83 0.58
N THR A 142 -1.76 -2.10 0.69
CA THR A 142 -1.15 -2.49 1.95
C THR A 142 -0.29 -1.34 2.46
N GLU A 143 -0.74 -0.71 3.55
CA GLU A 143 0.02 0.29 4.28
C GLU A 143 1.25 -0.32 4.93
N ILE A 144 2.34 0.44 4.95
CA ILE A 144 3.56 0.14 5.72
C ILE A 144 3.77 1.21 6.78
N HIS A 145 3.92 0.77 8.03
CA HIS A 145 4.18 1.65 9.17
C HIS A 145 5.43 1.20 9.94
N CYS A 146 6.03 2.10 10.69
CA CYS A 146 7.14 1.78 11.58
C CYS A 146 6.70 0.82 12.68
N ALA A 147 7.39 -0.31 12.83
CA ALA A 147 7.05 -1.33 13.85
C ALA A 147 7.15 -0.80 15.29
N ARG A 148 8.03 0.21 15.53
CA ARG A 148 8.30 0.75 16.88
C ARG A 148 7.32 1.82 17.33
N CYS A 149 6.86 2.69 16.43
CA CYS A 149 6.02 3.84 16.81
C CYS A 149 4.70 3.93 16.04
N GLY A 150 4.42 3.00 15.12
CA GLY A 150 3.21 3.01 14.31
C GLY A 150 3.12 4.17 13.30
N GLY A 151 4.20 4.91 13.08
CA GLY A 151 4.20 6.02 12.14
C GLY A 151 4.05 5.51 10.70
N HIS A 152 3.11 6.12 9.96
CA HIS A 152 2.90 5.82 8.54
C HIS A 152 4.16 6.09 7.73
N LEU A 153 4.57 5.15 6.88
CA LEU A 153 5.76 5.28 6.04
C LEU A 153 5.41 5.33 4.54
N GLY A 154 4.41 4.60 4.11
CA GLY A 154 4.03 4.46 2.72
C GLY A 154 3.26 3.17 2.46
N HIS A 155 3.43 2.58 1.29
CA HIS A 155 2.71 1.37 0.87
C HIS A 155 3.66 0.37 0.21
N VAL A 156 3.26 -0.90 0.19
CA VAL A 156 3.96 -1.95 -0.56
C VAL A 156 3.12 -2.41 -1.75
N PHE A 157 3.79 -2.68 -2.86
CA PHE A 157 3.24 -3.13 -4.13
C PHE A 157 3.97 -4.38 -4.61
N ASP A 158 3.37 -5.15 -5.50
CA ASP A 158 3.90 -6.40 -6.07
C ASP A 158 4.58 -6.22 -7.45
N ASP A 159 4.98 -4.99 -7.76
CA ASP A 159 5.62 -4.58 -9.00
C ASP A 159 7.12 -4.26 -8.83
N GLY A 160 7.74 -4.81 -7.80
CA GLY A 160 9.15 -4.61 -7.50
C GLY A 160 10.09 -5.58 -8.21
N PRO A 161 11.42 -5.37 -8.08
CA PRO A 161 12.44 -6.22 -8.69
C PRO A 161 12.63 -7.53 -7.93
N PRO A 162 13.31 -8.54 -8.55
CA PRO A 162 13.84 -9.66 -7.81
C PRO A 162 14.78 -9.20 -6.68
N PRO A 163 14.93 -9.97 -5.58
CA PRO A 163 14.44 -11.34 -5.37
C PRO A 163 13.02 -11.44 -4.82
N THR A 164 12.42 -10.32 -4.35
CA THR A 164 11.12 -10.38 -3.66
C THR A 164 9.93 -10.15 -4.59
N GLY A 165 10.10 -9.38 -5.65
CA GLY A 165 9.02 -8.88 -6.48
C GLY A 165 8.21 -7.78 -5.79
N LEU A 166 8.68 -7.25 -4.64
CA LEU A 166 7.99 -6.22 -3.89
C LEU A 166 8.66 -4.86 -4.05
N ARG A 167 7.85 -3.81 -4.05
CA ARG A 167 8.27 -2.42 -3.99
C ARG A 167 7.66 -1.75 -2.76
N TYR A 168 8.49 -1.49 -1.77
CA TYR A 168 8.18 -0.64 -0.62
C TYR A 168 8.38 0.81 -1.04
N CYS A 169 7.29 1.51 -1.36
CA CYS A 169 7.25 2.89 -1.82
C CYS A 169 7.03 3.80 -0.61
N MET A 170 8.11 4.46 -0.16
CA MET A 170 8.12 5.15 1.13
C MET A 170 8.18 6.66 0.95
N ASN A 171 7.47 7.38 1.82
CA ASN A 171 7.61 8.83 1.93
C ASN A 171 9.00 9.15 2.49
N GLY A 172 9.82 9.88 1.73
CA GLY A 172 11.17 10.22 2.18
C GLY A 172 11.16 11.15 3.39
N VAL A 173 10.17 12.04 3.50
CA VAL A 173 10.00 12.93 4.67
C VAL A 173 9.77 12.13 5.96
N ALA A 174 9.23 10.91 5.89
CA ALA A 174 9.04 10.02 7.04
C ALA A 174 10.34 9.34 7.50
N MET A 175 11.45 9.54 6.79
CA MET A 175 12.73 8.88 7.05
C MET A 175 13.87 9.88 7.22
N LYS A 176 14.94 9.40 7.87
CA LYS A 176 16.27 10.05 7.94
C LYS A 176 17.29 9.07 7.42
N PHE A 177 18.26 9.56 6.65
CA PHE A 177 19.37 8.76 6.16
C PHE A 177 20.63 9.00 6.98
N THR A 178 21.33 7.92 7.32
CA THR A 178 22.65 7.94 7.93
C THR A 178 23.59 7.13 7.05
N ALA A 179 24.65 7.78 6.54
CA ALA A 179 25.67 7.10 5.76
C ALA A 179 26.50 6.18 6.64
N ASP A 180 26.95 5.06 6.08
CA ASP A 180 27.95 4.22 6.69
C ASP A 180 29.29 5.00 6.74
N ALA A 181 30.11 4.72 7.79
CA ALA A 181 31.41 5.37 7.98
C ALA A 181 32.45 4.84 6.98
#